data_49c1b805384e58fe6cf31bf1640bfe8d
#
_entry.id   49c1b805384e58fe6cf31bf1640bfe8d
#
_cell.length_a   1.000
_cell.length_b   1.000
_cell.length_c   1.000
_cell.angle_alpha   90.00
_cell.angle_beta   90.00
_cell.angle_gamma   90.00
#
_symmetry.space_group_name_H-M   'P 1'
#
loop_
_entity.id
_entity.type
_entity.pdbx_description
1 polymer ?
#
loop_
_entity_poly.entity_id
_entity_poly.type
_entity_poly.pdbx_seq_one_letter_code
_entity_poly.pdbx_strand_id
1 'polypeptide(L)'
;MNLPSEVEIFGHCYQICFSSEMNDEELGRCDQTRQIIFLSKEQGADSLRDTLLHEIIHAVHWLMGLNDKSTEEEFTARTTTGLRSVMLQNPEVVEYVLGR
;
A
#
# COMPACT_ATOMS: atom_id res chain seq x y z
N MET A 1 -6.16 -8.13 15.41
CA MET A 1 -5.72 -6.77 15.01
C MET A 1 -6.57 -6.28 13.85
N ASN A 2 -7.09 -5.08 13.96
CA ASN A 2 -7.99 -4.51 12.95
C ASN A 2 -7.22 -3.89 11.78
N LEU A 3 -7.80 -4.00 10.59
CA LEU A 3 -7.27 -3.32 9.42
C LEU A 3 -7.28 -1.81 9.66
N PRO A 4 -6.14 -1.10 9.46
CA PRO A 4 -6.14 0.36 9.56
C PRO A 4 -7.09 0.98 8.53
N SER A 5 -7.67 2.12 8.86
CA SER A 5 -8.61 2.81 7.98
C SER A 5 -7.93 3.74 6.98
N GLU A 6 -6.68 4.10 7.24
CA GLU A 6 -5.92 5.00 6.36
C GLU A 6 -4.42 4.82 6.56
N VAL A 7 -3.67 5.30 5.58
CA VAL A 7 -2.21 5.35 5.63
C VAL A 7 -1.76 6.69 5.05
N GLU A 8 -0.81 7.33 5.71
CA GLU A 8 -0.21 8.57 5.22
C GLU A 8 1.04 8.24 4.41
N ILE A 9 1.10 8.71 3.18
CA ILE A 9 2.24 8.50 2.28
C ILE A 9 2.69 9.85 1.75
N PHE A 10 3.83 10.34 2.22
CA PHE A 10 4.39 11.66 1.84
C PHE A 10 3.37 12.80 2.00
N GLY A 11 2.63 12.80 3.12
CA GLY A 11 1.62 13.82 3.38
C GLY A 11 0.29 13.59 2.68
N HIS A 12 0.18 12.55 1.85
CA HIS A 12 -1.08 12.19 1.20
C HIS A 12 -1.79 11.11 2.00
N CYS A 13 -3.04 11.35 2.35
CA CYS A 13 -3.83 10.38 3.09
C CYS A 13 -4.55 9.44 2.13
N TYR A 14 -4.20 8.17 2.17
CA TYR A 14 -4.87 7.11 1.40
C TYR A 14 -5.86 6.40 2.32
N GLN A 15 -7.12 6.34 1.89
CA GLN A 15 -8.12 5.55 2.59
C GLN A 15 -7.89 4.06 2.31
N ILE A 16 -8.12 3.22 3.31
CA ILE A 16 -8.01 1.76 3.16
C ILE A 16 -9.41 1.18 3.40
N CYS A 17 -9.95 0.49 2.41
CA CYS A 17 -11.27 -0.08 2.53
C CYS A 17 -11.42 -1.38 1.75
N PHE A 18 -12.39 -2.19 2.18
CA PHE A 18 -12.77 -3.37 1.44
C PHE A 18 -13.65 -2.99 0.26
N SER A 19 -13.53 -3.74 -0.82
CA SER A 19 -14.40 -3.60 -1.98
C SER A 19 -14.99 -4.96 -2.35
N SER A 20 -16.30 -4.99 -2.56
CA SER A 20 -17.01 -6.17 -3.05
C SER A 20 -17.08 -6.21 -4.58
N GLU A 21 -16.63 -5.15 -5.25
CA GLU A 21 -16.72 -5.02 -6.70
C GLU A 21 -15.49 -5.54 -7.44
N MET A 22 -14.47 -5.99 -6.71
CA MET A 22 -13.26 -6.53 -7.29
C MET A 22 -13.54 -7.93 -7.87
N ASN A 23 -12.92 -8.25 -8.99
CA ASN A 23 -13.06 -9.57 -9.58
C ASN A 23 -12.31 -10.62 -8.74
N ASP A 24 -12.58 -11.91 -9.00
CA ASP A 24 -12.05 -13.01 -8.20
C ASP A 24 -10.52 -13.13 -8.22
N GLU A 25 -9.88 -12.58 -9.23
CA GLU A 25 -8.42 -12.65 -9.38
C GLU A 25 -7.72 -11.47 -8.73
N GLU A 26 -8.46 -10.44 -8.38
CA GLU A 26 -7.90 -9.19 -7.87
C GLU A 26 -7.96 -9.18 -6.35
N LEU A 27 -6.79 -9.14 -5.70
CA LEU A 27 -6.70 -9.11 -4.24
C LEU A 27 -6.69 -7.69 -3.68
N GLY A 28 -6.15 -6.74 -4.45
CA GLY A 28 -6.08 -5.34 -4.06
C GLY A 28 -5.96 -4.42 -5.26
N ARG A 29 -6.21 -3.15 -5.03
CA ARG A 29 -6.10 -2.10 -6.05
C ARG A 29 -5.80 -0.78 -5.38
N CYS A 30 -4.89 -0.01 -5.97
CA CYS A 30 -4.60 1.34 -5.50
C CYS A 30 -5.10 2.35 -6.53
N ASP A 31 -6.09 3.15 -6.13
CA ASP A 31 -6.59 4.25 -6.96
C ASP A 31 -5.78 5.49 -6.61
N GLN A 32 -4.80 5.82 -7.45
CA GLN A 32 -3.88 6.92 -7.19
C GLN A 32 -4.55 8.28 -7.27
N THR A 33 -5.56 8.40 -8.12
CA THR A 33 -6.26 9.66 -8.32
C THR A 33 -7.12 10.03 -7.13
N ARG A 34 -7.86 9.05 -6.59
CA ARG A 34 -8.72 9.26 -5.43
C ARG A 34 -8.02 8.98 -4.11
N GLN A 35 -6.82 8.43 -4.16
CA GLN A 35 -6.03 8.05 -2.98
C GLN A 35 -6.79 7.06 -2.09
N ILE A 36 -7.21 5.95 -2.72
CA ILE A 36 -7.93 4.88 -2.03
C ILE A 36 -7.25 3.56 -2.34
N ILE A 37 -6.98 2.78 -1.30
CA ILE A 37 -6.53 1.40 -1.41
C ILE A 37 -7.73 0.50 -1.16
N PHE A 38 -8.09 -0.30 -2.18
CA PHE A 38 -9.17 -1.28 -2.07
C PHE A 38 -8.58 -2.67 -1.84
N LEU A 39 -9.19 -3.41 -0.93
CA LEU A 39 -8.77 -4.78 -0.62
C LEU A 39 -9.97 -5.71 -0.78
N SER A 40 -9.74 -6.89 -1.34
CA SER A 40 -10.76 -7.92 -1.44
C SER A 40 -11.00 -8.55 -0.07
N LYS A 41 -12.27 -8.78 0.28
CA LYS A 41 -12.64 -9.51 1.49
C LYS A 41 -12.38 -11.01 1.36
N GLU A 42 -12.23 -11.50 0.14
CA GLU A 42 -12.16 -12.93 -0.17
C GLU A 42 -10.73 -13.45 -0.09
N GLN A 43 -10.00 -13.07 0.97
CA GLN A 43 -8.64 -13.53 1.18
C GLN A 43 -8.36 -13.67 2.67
N GLY A 44 -7.45 -14.57 3.01
CA GLY A 44 -7.07 -14.81 4.39
C GLY A 44 -6.26 -13.67 5.01
N ALA A 45 -6.06 -13.77 6.31
CA ALA A 45 -5.40 -12.70 7.08
C ALA A 45 -3.99 -12.38 6.59
N ASP A 46 -3.17 -13.39 6.31
CA ASP A 46 -1.81 -13.15 5.84
C ASP A 46 -1.78 -12.53 4.44
N SER A 47 -2.70 -12.98 3.57
CA SER A 47 -2.84 -12.39 2.24
C SER A 47 -3.24 -10.92 2.33
N LEU A 48 -4.15 -10.56 3.24
CA LEU A 48 -4.54 -9.16 3.46
C LEU A 48 -3.35 -8.29 3.86
N ARG A 49 -2.50 -8.78 4.74
CA ARG A 49 -1.30 -8.05 5.17
C ARG A 49 -0.34 -7.81 4.01
N ASP A 50 -0.08 -8.86 3.24
CA ASP A 50 0.78 -8.77 2.05
C ASP A 50 0.18 -7.84 1.02
N THR A 51 -1.12 -7.96 0.76
CA THR A 51 -1.80 -7.14 -0.25
C THR A 51 -1.78 -5.66 0.13
N LEU A 52 -2.04 -5.35 1.40
CA LEU A 52 -1.95 -3.95 1.85
C LEU A 52 -0.56 -3.38 1.60
N LEU A 53 0.49 -4.11 2.00
CA LEU A 53 1.86 -3.65 1.77
C LEU A 53 2.16 -3.48 0.29
N HIS A 54 1.69 -4.42 -0.54
CA HIS A 54 1.86 -4.37 -2.00
C HIS A 54 1.24 -3.07 -2.57
N GLU A 55 0.02 -2.72 -2.16
CA GLU A 55 -0.64 -1.51 -2.66
C GLU A 55 0.01 -0.24 -2.13
N ILE A 56 0.52 -0.26 -0.90
CA ILE A 56 1.30 0.87 -0.36
C ILE A 56 2.55 1.10 -1.22
N ILE A 57 3.24 0.05 -1.60
CA ILE A 57 4.43 0.16 -2.44
C ILE A 57 4.08 0.75 -3.81
N HIS A 58 2.94 0.37 -4.40
CA HIS A 58 2.46 1.01 -5.63
C HIS A 58 2.26 2.52 -5.44
N ALA A 59 1.67 2.94 -4.32
CA ALA A 59 1.48 4.35 -4.01
C ALA A 59 2.83 5.08 -3.86
N VAL A 60 3.79 4.45 -3.20
CA VAL A 60 5.16 5.00 -3.07
C VAL A 60 5.78 5.20 -4.45
N HIS A 61 5.70 4.20 -5.32
CA HIS A 61 6.26 4.29 -6.68
C HIS A 61 5.61 5.43 -7.46
N TRP A 62 4.29 5.52 -7.39
CA TRP A 62 3.55 6.59 -8.08
C TRP A 62 3.98 7.96 -7.59
N LEU A 63 3.99 8.17 -6.27
CA LEU A 63 4.31 9.47 -5.68
C LEU A 63 5.76 9.88 -5.87
N MET A 64 6.67 8.92 -6.01
CA MET A 64 8.09 9.19 -6.27
C MET A 64 8.44 9.23 -7.76
N GLY A 65 7.44 9.15 -8.64
CA GLY A 65 7.62 9.27 -10.08
C GLY A 65 8.32 8.09 -10.74
N LEU A 66 8.28 6.91 -10.12
CA LEU A 66 8.86 5.71 -10.72
C LEU A 66 7.93 5.16 -11.80
N ASN A 67 8.50 4.71 -12.91
CA ASN A 67 7.77 4.17 -14.04
C ASN A 67 8.65 3.16 -14.79
N ASP A 68 8.16 2.64 -15.93
CA ASP A 68 8.84 1.61 -16.70
C ASP A 68 10.19 2.06 -17.31
N LYS A 69 10.46 3.36 -17.29
CA LYS A 69 11.75 3.90 -17.76
C LYS A 69 12.75 4.11 -16.62
N SER A 70 12.32 3.92 -15.38
CA SER A 70 13.20 4.08 -14.23
C SER A 70 14.21 2.95 -14.17
N THR A 71 15.42 3.26 -13.69
CA THR A 71 16.48 2.25 -13.54
C THR A 71 16.25 1.41 -12.27
N GLU A 72 16.92 0.27 -12.22
CA GLU A 72 16.90 -0.58 -11.02
C GLU A 72 17.39 0.22 -9.81
N GLU A 73 18.46 1.02 -9.97
CA GLU A 73 18.99 1.84 -8.88
C GLU A 73 17.96 2.86 -8.40
N GLU A 74 17.24 3.49 -9.31
CA GLU A 74 16.18 4.44 -8.96
C GLU A 74 15.05 3.75 -8.20
N PHE A 75 14.61 2.57 -8.65
CA PHE A 75 13.61 1.80 -7.93
C PHE A 75 14.10 1.44 -6.52
N THR A 76 15.31 0.94 -6.42
CA THR A 76 15.87 0.53 -5.14
C THR A 76 15.97 1.70 -4.17
N ALA A 77 16.58 2.79 -4.61
CA ALA A 77 16.79 3.96 -3.75
C ALA A 77 15.48 4.61 -3.31
N ARG A 78 14.58 4.85 -4.25
CA ARG A 78 13.33 5.55 -3.97
C ARG A 78 12.37 4.67 -3.17
N THR A 79 12.29 3.38 -3.48
CA THR A 79 11.45 2.45 -2.70
C THR A 79 11.94 2.35 -1.27
N THR A 80 13.26 2.25 -1.07
CA THR A 80 13.84 2.18 0.28
C THR A 80 13.51 3.43 1.09
N THR A 81 13.77 4.60 0.53
CA THR A 81 13.52 5.88 1.21
C THR A 81 12.01 6.07 1.46
N GLY A 82 11.20 5.80 0.44
CA GLY A 82 9.76 5.98 0.53
C GLY A 82 9.11 5.03 1.52
N LEU A 83 9.46 3.76 1.48
CA LEU A 83 8.90 2.78 2.40
C LEU A 83 9.29 3.06 3.85
N ARG A 84 10.56 3.43 4.06
CA ARG A 84 11.01 3.81 5.40
C ARG A 84 10.23 5.01 5.93
N SER A 85 9.99 6.02 5.10
CA SER A 85 9.19 7.19 5.47
C SER A 85 7.76 6.78 5.86
N VAL A 86 7.12 5.91 5.06
CA VAL A 86 5.78 5.40 5.36
C VAL A 86 5.75 4.68 6.71
N MET A 87 6.74 3.84 6.97
CA MET A 87 6.81 3.10 8.24
C MET A 87 6.97 4.02 9.44
N LEU A 88 7.78 5.06 9.30
CA LEU A 88 7.98 6.04 10.38
C LEU A 88 6.70 6.82 10.68
N GLN A 89 5.90 7.14 9.67
CA GLN A 89 4.69 7.92 9.81
C GLN A 89 3.46 7.09 10.23
N ASN A 90 3.52 5.76 10.05
CA ASN A 90 2.34 4.92 10.21
C ASN A 90 2.64 3.67 11.08
N PRO A 91 2.92 3.86 12.39
CA PRO A 91 3.23 2.70 13.25
C PRO A 91 2.10 1.67 13.31
N GLU A 92 0.85 2.11 13.22
CA GLU A 92 -0.31 1.19 13.24
C GLU A 92 -0.35 0.31 11.99
N VAL A 93 0.03 0.86 10.84
CA VAL A 93 0.11 0.09 9.60
C VAL A 93 1.23 -0.95 9.71
N VAL A 94 2.38 -0.56 10.27
CA VAL A 94 3.50 -1.49 10.48
C VAL A 94 3.08 -2.65 11.38
N GLU A 95 2.42 -2.35 12.50
CA GLU A 95 1.93 -3.39 13.41
C GLU A 95 0.97 -4.35 12.70
N TYR A 96 0.05 -3.81 11.92
CA TYR A 96 -0.89 -4.63 11.17
C TYR A 96 -0.18 -5.53 10.15
N VAL A 97 0.72 -4.96 9.35
CA VAL A 97 1.43 -5.70 8.30
C VAL A 97 2.28 -6.83 8.91
N LEU A 98 2.88 -6.59 10.06
CA LEU A 98 3.69 -7.60 10.75
C LEU A 98 2.86 -8.62 11.53
N GLY A 99 1.55 -8.44 11.60
CA GLY A 99 0.67 -9.36 12.30
C GLY A 99 0.73 -9.22 13.82
N ARG A 100 1.03 -8.05 14.29
CA ARG A 100 1.19 -7.78 15.73
C ARG A 100 0.01 -7.02 16.32
#